data_650da01b521f6d69a7a2e2aed2e52ce5
#
_entry.id   650da01b521f6d69a7a2e2aed2e52ce5
#
_cell.length_a   1.000
_cell.length_b   1.000
_cell.length_c   1.000
_cell.angle_alpha   90.00
_cell.angle_beta   90.00
_cell.angle_gamma   90.00
#
_symmetry.space_group_name_H-M   'P 1'
#
loop_
_entity.id
_entity.type
_entity.pdbx_description
1 polymer ?
#
loop_
_entity_poly.entity_id
_entity_poly.type
_entity_poly.pdbx_seq_one_letter_code
_entity_poly.pdbx_strand_id
1 'polypeptide(L)'
;MAESKKLIKNTTIYALGDIIPRLLSFVAFPVLTHYLTPTDYGILNYVNALSTFLMVVSFLCTNTYYLVYFYRCEDEIAQKKLLGNLSTFIIAYNLIIVLLLLLCGNYFFKLLDSKISFYPYIIIGILTNFFNIFSILPSALYRLLEKPLFLTMINISRGVITLVLTLILVVFFNYSALGVLYSLLILSIVYAIIFLFITQKFIIWNFNWKQIKEILIFSLPLVPGSLAYYITTISDRILIDKYLNLNDLGIYGTASTLALILNIFSYGAYKAFEPFIFKSWGEENFSYIFEKIRNNFVYVLLFGSLGLSLFSKEFFQIFSGVKFHGAYFYVPMIIIGVYCSSVKMLYGTVVTAKGKTKVNSGISIFGAIISVVLNISLLPSFGLVAAALVSSLVLAIECLILIWYAKLDIHRNTPILSFLVVCLVTFLFVYMINLENIFLSIVLKITVLTVTISILSKILSVNPFEIVKGFIKK
;
A
#
# COMPACT_ATOMS: atom_id res chain seq x y z
N MET A 1 31.60 11.46 2.00
CA MET A 1 31.10 11.58 0.61
C MET A 1 30.88 10.22 -0.09
N ALA A 2 31.80 9.25 -0.04
CA ALA A 2 31.63 7.93 -0.67
C ALA A 2 30.47 7.12 -0.07
N GLU A 3 30.34 7.07 1.24
CA GLU A 3 29.23 6.37 1.93
C GLU A 3 27.88 6.96 1.62
N SER A 4 27.76 8.30 1.57
CA SER A 4 26.47 8.92 1.24
C SER A 4 26.05 8.67 -0.22
N LYS A 5 27.01 8.60 -1.15
CA LYS A 5 26.73 8.20 -2.54
C LYS A 5 26.31 6.72 -2.65
N LYS A 6 26.96 5.82 -1.89
CA LYS A 6 26.58 4.40 -1.82
C LYS A 6 25.17 4.23 -1.24
N LEU A 7 24.83 4.97 -0.17
CA LEU A 7 23.52 4.92 0.45
C LEU A 7 22.43 5.38 -0.52
N ILE A 8 22.62 6.51 -1.19
CA ILE A 8 21.66 7.01 -2.20
C ILE A 8 21.49 6.00 -3.33
N LYS A 9 22.59 5.46 -3.86
CA LYS A 9 22.54 4.44 -4.92
C LYS A 9 21.75 3.20 -4.48
N ASN A 10 22.03 2.67 -3.30
CA ASN A 10 21.34 1.49 -2.77
C ASN A 10 19.85 1.77 -2.57
N THR A 11 19.49 2.92 -1.99
CA THR A 11 18.10 3.33 -1.79
C THR A 11 17.34 3.45 -3.12
N THR A 12 17.96 4.04 -4.15
CA THR A 12 17.36 4.15 -5.48
C THR A 12 17.12 2.78 -6.10
N ILE A 13 18.08 1.85 -5.99
CA ILE A 13 17.95 0.48 -6.52
C ILE A 13 16.81 -0.26 -5.81
N TYR A 14 16.69 -0.17 -4.47
CA TYR A 14 15.56 -0.76 -3.74
C TYR A 14 14.23 -0.15 -4.16
N ALA A 15 14.17 1.18 -4.31
CA ALA A 15 12.95 1.86 -4.76
C ALA A 15 12.51 1.37 -6.15
N LEU A 16 13.43 1.20 -7.10
CA LEU A 16 13.14 0.63 -8.41
C LEU A 16 12.61 -0.81 -8.30
N GLY A 17 13.19 -1.62 -7.43
CA GLY A 17 12.74 -2.99 -7.17
C GLY A 17 11.33 -3.09 -6.59
N ASP A 18 10.88 -2.07 -5.89
CA ASP A 18 9.52 -2.00 -5.32
C ASP A 18 8.50 -1.35 -6.31
N ILE A 19 8.96 -0.39 -7.11
CA ILE A 19 8.10 0.38 -8.03
C ILE A 19 7.83 -0.40 -9.33
N ILE A 20 8.84 -1.00 -9.94
CA ILE A 20 8.71 -1.66 -11.24
C ILE A 20 7.65 -2.78 -11.24
N PRO A 21 7.59 -3.71 -10.28
CA PRO A 21 6.52 -4.72 -10.24
C PRO A 21 5.11 -4.13 -10.14
N ARG A 22 4.95 -3.02 -9.44
CA ARG A 22 3.65 -2.32 -9.33
C ARG A 22 3.27 -1.65 -10.66
N LEU A 23 4.23 -1.06 -11.37
CA LEU A 23 4.01 -0.51 -12.71
C LEU A 23 3.65 -1.61 -13.71
N LEU A 24 4.28 -2.79 -13.63
CA LEU A 24 3.93 -3.93 -14.47
C LEU A 24 2.48 -4.39 -14.23
N SER A 25 2.02 -4.42 -12.99
CA SER A 25 0.61 -4.72 -12.68
C SER A 25 -0.34 -3.68 -13.27
N PHE A 26 0.08 -2.40 -13.32
CA PHE A 26 -0.69 -1.34 -13.96
C PHE A 26 -0.72 -1.50 -15.49
N VAL A 27 0.37 -1.92 -16.12
CA VAL A 27 0.42 -2.23 -17.57
C VAL A 27 -0.51 -3.39 -17.92
N ALA A 28 -0.69 -4.37 -17.01
CA ALA A 28 -1.64 -5.45 -17.21
C ALA A 28 -3.12 -5.00 -17.13
N PHE A 29 -3.40 -3.89 -16.46
CA PHE A 29 -4.75 -3.43 -16.18
C PHE A 29 -5.65 -3.28 -17.42
N PRO A 30 -5.23 -2.61 -18.52
CA PRO A 30 -6.04 -2.51 -19.72
C PRO A 30 -6.44 -3.86 -20.29
N VAL A 31 -5.48 -4.77 -20.40
CA VAL A 31 -5.74 -6.12 -20.93
C VAL A 31 -6.70 -6.87 -20.00
N LEU A 32 -6.41 -6.92 -18.73
CA LEU A 32 -7.23 -7.68 -17.78
C LEU A 32 -8.66 -7.15 -17.68
N THR A 33 -8.89 -5.84 -17.77
CA THR A 33 -10.26 -5.28 -17.75
C THR A 33 -11.09 -5.60 -18.99
N HIS A 34 -10.46 -5.97 -20.10
CA HIS A 34 -11.19 -6.45 -21.29
C HIS A 34 -11.61 -7.92 -21.15
N TYR A 35 -10.77 -8.76 -20.55
CA TYR A 35 -11.05 -10.20 -20.42
C TYR A 35 -11.81 -10.56 -19.15
N LEU A 36 -11.60 -9.85 -18.06
CA LEU A 36 -12.25 -10.10 -16.78
C LEU A 36 -13.57 -9.32 -16.63
N THR A 37 -14.46 -9.85 -15.81
CA THR A 37 -15.67 -9.15 -15.38
C THR A 37 -15.41 -8.33 -14.10
N PRO A 38 -16.26 -7.35 -13.76
CA PRO A 38 -16.18 -6.69 -12.46
C PRO A 38 -16.31 -7.67 -11.30
N THR A 39 -17.10 -8.74 -11.43
CA THR A 39 -17.19 -9.81 -10.42
C THR A 39 -15.84 -10.50 -10.22
N ASP A 40 -15.12 -10.83 -11.29
CA ASP A 40 -13.76 -11.39 -11.20
C ASP A 40 -12.81 -10.44 -10.46
N TYR A 41 -12.85 -9.15 -10.79
CA TYR A 41 -12.09 -8.14 -10.07
C TYR A 41 -12.49 -8.00 -8.61
N GLY A 42 -13.78 -8.18 -8.28
CA GLY A 42 -14.27 -8.23 -6.91
C GLY A 42 -13.63 -9.36 -6.13
N ILE A 43 -13.63 -10.58 -6.69
CA ILE A 43 -12.98 -11.76 -6.09
C ILE A 43 -11.49 -11.49 -5.87
N LEU A 44 -10.78 -10.96 -6.88
CA LEU A 44 -9.35 -10.66 -6.78
C LEU A 44 -9.04 -9.63 -5.70
N ASN A 45 -9.82 -8.56 -5.62
CA ASN A 45 -9.65 -7.52 -4.59
C ASN A 45 -9.90 -8.03 -3.18
N TYR A 46 -10.92 -8.88 -2.99
CA TYR A 46 -11.20 -9.48 -1.70
C TYR A 46 -10.06 -10.42 -1.26
N VAL A 47 -9.66 -11.35 -2.14
CA VAL A 47 -8.59 -12.31 -1.86
C VAL A 47 -7.27 -11.60 -1.58
N ASN A 48 -6.95 -10.53 -2.32
CA ASN A 48 -5.76 -9.73 -2.10
C ASN A 48 -5.79 -9.00 -0.74
N ALA A 49 -6.93 -8.40 -0.38
CA ALA A 49 -7.09 -7.74 0.91
C ALA A 49 -6.96 -8.73 2.08
N LEU A 50 -7.60 -9.90 1.96
CA LEU A 50 -7.48 -10.98 2.93
C LEU A 50 -6.04 -11.48 3.06
N SER A 51 -5.35 -11.69 1.93
CA SER A 51 -3.94 -12.12 1.91
C SER A 51 -3.04 -11.10 2.60
N THR A 52 -3.29 -9.80 2.39
CA THR A 52 -2.53 -8.73 3.03
C THR A 52 -2.74 -8.69 4.54
N PHE A 53 -3.97 -8.90 5.00
CA PHE A 53 -4.29 -9.04 6.42
C PHE A 53 -3.64 -10.29 7.03
N LEU A 54 -3.79 -11.44 6.38
CA LEU A 54 -3.17 -12.70 6.82
C LEU A 54 -1.66 -12.60 6.90
N MET A 55 -1.01 -11.80 6.06
CA MET A 55 0.44 -11.58 6.11
C MET A 55 0.88 -10.99 7.45
N VAL A 56 0.14 -10.04 8.04
CA VAL A 56 0.46 -9.48 9.36
C VAL A 56 0.31 -10.52 10.46
N VAL A 57 -0.77 -11.31 10.40
CA VAL A 57 -0.99 -12.43 11.32
C VAL A 57 0.11 -13.46 11.18
N SER A 58 0.53 -13.77 9.96
CA SER A 58 1.58 -14.74 9.63
C SER A 58 2.95 -14.40 10.20
N PHE A 59 3.28 -13.11 10.25
CA PHE A 59 4.62 -12.67 10.69
C PHE A 59 4.67 -12.15 12.12
N LEU A 60 3.55 -11.75 12.71
CA LEU A 60 3.50 -11.17 14.06
C LEU A 60 4.55 -10.07 14.28
N CYS A 61 4.89 -9.30 13.24
CA CYS A 61 5.95 -8.26 13.24
C CYS A 61 7.36 -8.77 13.58
N THR A 62 7.63 -10.08 13.52
CA THR A 62 8.92 -10.68 13.90
C THR A 62 10.06 -10.29 12.96
N ASN A 63 9.76 -9.88 11.72
CA ASN A 63 10.72 -9.28 10.81
C ASN A 63 11.37 -8.00 11.37
N THR A 64 10.65 -7.22 12.17
CA THR A 64 11.19 -6.03 12.86
C THR A 64 12.23 -6.42 13.90
N TYR A 65 11.96 -7.48 14.69
CA TYR A 65 12.94 -8.02 15.61
C TYR A 65 14.21 -8.45 14.87
N TYR A 66 14.07 -9.20 13.76
CA TYR A 66 15.20 -9.65 12.96
C TYR A 66 16.08 -8.50 12.47
N LEU A 67 15.48 -7.42 11.94
CA LEU A 67 16.21 -6.25 11.46
C LEU A 67 16.97 -5.52 12.59
N VAL A 68 16.39 -5.44 13.81
CA VAL A 68 17.00 -4.76 14.95
C VAL A 68 18.13 -5.58 15.57
N TYR A 69 17.92 -6.88 15.69
CA TYR A 69 18.83 -7.74 16.46
C TYR A 69 19.92 -8.43 15.63
N PHE A 70 19.82 -8.39 14.30
CA PHE A 70 20.82 -8.99 13.41
C PHE A 70 22.25 -8.50 13.70
N TYR A 71 22.43 -7.18 13.82
CA TYR A 71 23.76 -6.59 14.11
C TYR A 71 24.15 -6.64 15.59
N ARG A 72 23.29 -7.14 16.47
CA ARG A 72 23.58 -7.34 17.89
C ARG A 72 24.07 -8.75 18.17
N CYS A 73 24.04 -9.65 17.19
CA CYS A 73 24.61 -10.98 17.30
C CYS A 73 26.13 -10.90 17.40
N GLU A 74 26.71 -11.74 18.27
CA GLU A 74 28.15 -11.75 18.56
C GLU A 74 28.99 -12.19 17.37
N ASP A 75 28.47 -13.13 16.57
CA ASP A 75 29.17 -13.70 15.43
C ASP A 75 28.20 -14.10 14.29
N GLU A 76 28.78 -14.51 13.14
CA GLU A 76 28.04 -14.97 11.97
C GLU A 76 27.23 -16.25 12.27
N ILE A 77 27.69 -17.11 13.19
CA ILE A 77 26.98 -18.33 13.57
C ILE A 77 25.72 -17.97 14.35
N ALA A 78 25.79 -16.99 15.25
CA ALA A 78 24.64 -16.48 15.99
C ALA A 78 23.60 -15.84 15.03
N GLN A 79 24.05 -15.10 14.00
CA GLN A 79 23.15 -14.56 12.97
C GLN A 79 22.43 -15.66 12.18
N LYS A 80 23.15 -16.72 11.79
CA LYS A 80 22.59 -17.89 11.09
C LYS A 80 21.61 -18.67 11.98
N LYS A 81 21.90 -18.80 13.26
CA LYS A 81 20.99 -19.44 14.24
C LYS A 81 19.75 -18.57 14.47
N LEU A 82 19.89 -17.25 14.57
CA LEU A 82 18.74 -16.34 14.72
C LEU A 82 17.79 -16.47 13.50
N LEU A 83 18.33 -16.45 12.29
CA LEU A 83 17.54 -16.62 11.07
C LEU A 83 16.87 -17.98 11.02
N GLY A 84 17.61 -19.05 11.39
CA GLY A 84 17.09 -20.42 11.43
C GLY A 84 15.97 -20.59 12.43
N ASN A 85 16.13 -20.05 13.63
CA ASN A 85 15.12 -20.12 14.69
C ASN A 85 13.84 -19.37 14.31
N LEU A 86 13.97 -18.16 13.76
CA LEU A 86 12.84 -17.39 13.24
C LEU A 86 12.13 -18.11 12.09
N SER A 87 12.88 -18.65 11.13
CA SER A 87 12.32 -19.36 9.98
C SER A 87 11.57 -20.61 10.44
N THR A 88 12.15 -21.43 11.36
CA THR A 88 11.50 -22.61 11.90
C THR A 88 10.20 -22.26 12.62
N PHE A 89 10.23 -21.23 13.46
CA PHE A 89 9.04 -20.78 14.19
C PHE A 89 7.94 -20.30 13.23
N ILE A 90 8.28 -19.40 12.28
CA ILE A 90 7.31 -18.83 11.35
C ILE A 90 6.69 -19.92 10.48
N ILE A 91 7.48 -20.86 9.96
CA ILE A 91 6.97 -21.96 9.13
C ILE A 91 6.03 -22.85 9.94
N ALA A 92 6.43 -23.28 11.14
CA ALA A 92 5.60 -24.11 12.00
C ALA A 92 4.28 -23.41 12.40
N TYR A 93 4.37 -22.14 12.82
CA TYR A 93 3.21 -21.33 13.19
C TYR A 93 2.22 -21.16 12.01
N ASN A 94 2.75 -20.85 10.82
CA ASN A 94 1.89 -20.67 9.64
C ASN A 94 1.32 -21.99 9.12
N LEU A 95 2.03 -23.10 9.26
CA LEU A 95 1.48 -24.40 8.95
C LEU A 95 0.24 -24.70 9.80
N ILE A 96 0.31 -24.38 11.10
CA ILE A 96 -0.85 -24.51 12.01
C ILE A 96 -1.99 -23.58 11.55
N ILE A 97 -1.72 -22.33 11.22
CA ILE A 97 -2.75 -21.39 10.73
C ILE A 97 -3.40 -21.93 9.45
N VAL A 98 -2.60 -22.39 8.49
CA VAL A 98 -3.14 -22.93 7.23
C VAL A 98 -3.99 -24.16 7.50
N LEU A 99 -3.54 -25.10 8.33
CA LEU A 99 -4.33 -26.29 8.69
C LEU A 99 -5.65 -25.91 9.37
N LEU A 100 -5.63 -24.97 10.30
CA LEU A 100 -6.85 -24.46 10.94
C LEU A 100 -7.80 -23.80 9.93
N LEU A 101 -7.28 -22.99 9.02
CA LEU A 101 -8.09 -22.34 7.97
C LEU A 101 -8.61 -23.36 6.95
N LEU A 102 -7.89 -24.44 6.67
CA LEU A 102 -8.38 -25.51 5.79
C LEU A 102 -9.53 -26.30 6.45
N LEU A 103 -9.44 -26.55 7.75
CA LEU A 103 -10.45 -27.30 8.49
C LEU A 103 -11.69 -26.46 8.81
N CYS A 104 -11.50 -25.23 9.29
CA CYS A 104 -12.58 -24.39 9.80
C CYS A 104 -12.96 -23.23 8.88
N GLY A 105 -12.14 -22.91 7.88
CA GLY A 105 -12.28 -21.70 7.07
C GLY A 105 -13.61 -21.63 6.31
N ASN A 106 -14.03 -22.73 5.71
CA ASN A 106 -15.32 -22.77 5.00
C ASN A 106 -16.51 -22.45 5.92
N TYR A 107 -16.48 -22.95 7.16
CA TYR A 107 -17.49 -22.63 8.17
C TYR A 107 -17.44 -21.16 8.57
N PHE A 108 -16.23 -20.63 8.79
CA PHE A 108 -16.01 -19.23 9.16
C PHE A 108 -16.48 -18.26 8.06
N PHE A 109 -16.17 -18.56 6.80
CA PHE A 109 -16.61 -17.72 5.66
C PHE A 109 -18.13 -17.77 5.45
N LYS A 110 -18.78 -18.91 5.72
CA LYS A 110 -20.25 -18.99 5.74
C LYS A 110 -20.86 -18.13 6.85
N LEU A 111 -20.22 -18.07 8.02
CA LEU A 111 -20.68 -17.22 9.13
C LEU A 111 -20.55 -15.73 8.82
N LEU A 112 -19.59 -15.33 7.98
CA LEU A 112 -19.42 -13.96 7.51
C LEU A 112 -20.42 -13.56 6.41
N ASP A 113 -21.26 -14.47 5.94
CA ASP A 113 -22.16 -14.28 4.78
C ASP A 113 -21.39 -13.85 3.51
N SER A 114 -20.15 -14.31 3.34
CA SER A 114 -19.35 -13.97 2.17
C SER A 114 -19.95 -14.60 0.91
N LYS A 115 -20.08 -13.81 -0.14
CA LYS A 115 -20.56 -14.25 -1.45
C LYS A 115 -19.47 -14.95 -2.27
N ILE A 116 -18.22 -14.93 -1.78
CA ILE A 116 -17.09 -15.59 -2.41
C ILE A 116 -16.98 -17.02 -1.91
N SER A 117 -16.94 -17.97 -2.83
CA SER A 117 -16.71 -19.38 -2.48
C SER A 117 -15.34 -19.57 -1.82
N PHE A 118 -15.32 -20.25 -0.69
CA PHE A 118 -14.08 -20.60 -0.01
C PHE A 118 -13.17 -21.43 -0.94
N TYR A 119 -13.74 -22.45 -1.58
CA TYR A 119 -13.10 -23.22 -2.64
C TYR A 119 -13.61 -22.72 -4.01
N PRO A 120 -12.75 -22.42 -4.99
CA PRO A 120 -11.27 -22.45 -4.93
C PRO A 120 -10.61 -21.12 -4.52
N TYR A 121 -11.34 -20.00 -4.47
CA TYR A 121 -10.74 -18.67 -4.46
C TYR A 121 -9.96 -18.33 -3.17
N ILE A 122 -10.61 -18.49 -2.02
CA ILE A 122 -10.01 -18.12 -0.73
C ILE A 122 -8.84 -19.04 -0.39
N ILE A 123 -8.98 -20.34 -0.66
CA ILE A 123 -7.92 -21.32 -0.39
C ILE A 123 -6.65 -21.01 -1.20
N ILE A 124 -6.78 -20.59 -2.46
CA ILE A 124 -5.62 -20.21 -3.28
C ILE A 124 -4.93 -18.99 -2.68
N GLY A 125 -5.69 -18.00 -2.18
CA GLY A 125 -5.14 -16.84 -1.48
C GLY A 125 -4.38 -17.24 -0.20
N ILE A 126 -4.94 -18.13 0.62
CA ILE A 126 -4.30 -18.66 1.83
C ILE A 126 -3.00 -19.39 1.50
N LEU A 127 -3.01 -20.27 0.50
CA LEU A 127 -1.81 -21.00 0.05
C LEU A 127 -0.76 -20.06 -0.53
N THR A 128 -1.18 -19.08 -1.33
CA THR A 128 -0.29 -18.05 -1.86
C THR A 128 0.39 -17.27 -0.73
N ASN A 129 -0.37 -16.89 0.31
CA ASN A 129 0.19 -16.22 1.47
C ASN A 129 1.20 -17.11 2.22
N PHE A 130 0.89 -18.40 2.40
CA PHE A 130 1.81 -19.36 3.03
C PHE A 130 3.15 -19.44 2.29
N PHE A 131 3.14 -19.60 0.96
CA PHE A 131 4.39 -19.66 0.20
C PHE A 131 5.13 -18.32 0.15
N ASN A 132 4.44 -17.19 0.23
CA ASN A 132 5.06 -15.86 0.31
C ASN A 132 5.90 -15.66 1.58
N ILE A 133 5.61 -16.40 2.65
CA ILE A 133 6.38 -16.37 3.91
C ILE A 133 7.87 -16.63 3.66
N PHE A 134 8.18 -17.57 2.77
CA PHE A 134 9.55 -17.95 2.46
C PHE A 134 10.37 -16.84 1.77
N SER A 135 9.75 -15.76 1.32
CA SER A 135 10.43 -14.63 0.69
C SER A 135 10.77 -13.48 1.64
N ILE A 136 10.09 -13.35 2.78
CA ILE A 136 10.16 -12.14 3.62
C ILE A 136 11.44 -12.06 4.44
N LEU A 137 11.79 -13.11 5.19
CA LEU A 137 13.03 -13.14 5.96
C LEU A 137 14.27 -13.11 5.06
N PRO A 138 14.33 -13.88 3.94
CA PRO A 138 15.41 -13.73 2.96
C PRO A 138 15.52 -12.31 2.39
N SER A 139 14.40 -11.66 2.07
CA SER A 139 14.43 -10.29 1.59
C SER A 139 14.99 -9.32 2.64
N ALA A 140 14.66 -9.52 3.92
CA ALA A 140 15.24 -8.76 5.03
C ALA A 140 16.76 -9.04 5.17
N LEU A 141 17.18 -10.30 5.07
CA LEU A 141 18.61 -10.68 5.08
C LEU A 141 19.40 -9.97 3.98
N TYR A 142 18.91 -10.02 2.73
CA TYR A 142 19.64 -9.38 1.61
C TYR A 142 19.67 -7.86 1.71
N ARG A 143 18.71 -7.23 2.40
CA ARG A 143 18.79 -5.80 2.77
C ARG A 143 19.90 -5.56 3.80
N LEU A 144 19.99 -6.39 4.84
CA LEU A 144 21.04 -6.30 5.86
C LEU A 144 22.44 -6.57 5.29
N LEU A 145 22.55 -7.47 4.32
CA LEU A 145 23.81 -7.75 3.59
C LEU A 145 24.16 -6.67 2.52
N GLU A 146 23.37 -5.60 2.42
CA GLU A 146 23.54 -4.52 1.44
C GLU A 146 23.67 -5.01 -0.01
N LYS A 147 22.85 -5.98 -0.41
CA LYS A 147 22.78 -6.52 -1.77
C LYS A 147 21.54 -6.06 -2.55
N PRO A 148 21.39 -4.75 -2.81
CA PRO A 148 20.18 -4.20 -3.41
C PRO A 148 19.91 -4.72 -4.83
N LEU A 149 20.93 -4.84 -5.67
CA LEU A 149 20.79 -5.30 -7.06
C LEU A 149 20.19 -6.70 -7.13
N PHE A 150 20.65 -7.61 -6.29
CA PHE A 150 20.18 -8.99 -6.27
C PHE A 150 18.69 -9.06 -5.91
N LEU A 151 18.29 -8.35 -4.85
CA LEU A 151 16.90 -8.33 -4.42
C LEU A 151 15.99 -7.66 -5.47
N THR A 152 16.46 -6.57 -6.06
CA THR A 152 15.72 -5.86 -7.12
C THR A 152 15.52 -6.73 -8.35
N MET A 153 16.55 -7.46 -8.81
CA MET A 153 16.44 -8.39 -9.94
C MET A 153 15.42 -9.50 -9.66
N ILE A 154 15.41 -10.08 -8.46
CA ILE A 154 14.43 -11.08 -8.06
C ILE A 154 13.01 -10.48 -8.08
N ASN A 155 12.82 -9.30 -7.51
CA ASN A 155 11.48 -8.68 -7.48
C ASN A 155 10.98 -8.32 -8.88
N ILE A 156 11.84 -7.79 -9.75
CA ILE A 156 11.50 -7.48 -11.14
C ILE A 156 11.20 -8.75 -11.93
N SER A 157 12.05 -9.78 -11.84
CA SER A 157 11.81 -11.05 -12.54
C SER A 157 10.50 -11.68 -12.10
N ARG A 158 10.20 -11.66 -10.79
CA ARG A 158 8.92 -12.12 -10.27
C ARG A 158 7.76 -11.33 -10.85
N GLY A 159 7.84 -9.99 -10.89
CA GLY A 159 6.80 -9.13 -11.47
C GLY A 159 6.56 -9.43 -12.95
N VAL A 160 7.62 -9.54 -13.75
CA VAL A 160 7.53 -9.85 -15.19
C VAL A 160 6.92 -11.23 -15.43
N ILE A 161 7.41 -12.26 -14.73
CA ILE A 161 6.91 -13.63 -14.92
C ILE A 161 5.45 -13.72 -14.42
N THR A 162 5.09 -13.03 -13.33
CA THR A 162 3.68 -12.96 -12.88
C THR A 162 2.79 -12.37 -13.97
N LEU A 163 3.20 -11.24 -14.55
CA LEU A 163 2.45 -10.59 -15.62
C LEU A 163 2.26 -11.53 -16.83
N VAL A 164 3.35 -12.12 -17.31
CA VAL A 164 3.31 -13.03 -18.48
C VAL A 164 2.42 -14.24 -18.19
N LEU A 165 2.59 -14.90 -17.04
CA LEU A 165 1.80 -16.07 -16.67
C LEU A 165 0.33 -15.71 -16.48
N THR A 166 0.03 -14.56 -15.87
CA THR A 166 -1.34 -14.06 -15.73
C THR A 166 -1.99 -13.86 -17.09
N LEU A 167 -1.30 -13.20 -18.03
CA LEU A 167 -1.83 -12.99 -19.37
C LEU A 167 -2.06 -14.30 -20.10
N ILE A 168 -1.15 -15.27 -19.99
CA ILE A 168 -1.31 -16.59 -20.58
C ILE A 168 -2.57 -17.28 -20.01
N LEU A 169 -2.72 -17.33 -18.70
CA LEU A 169 -3.84 -18.04 -18.07
C LEU A 169 -5.19 -17.33 -18.27
N VAL A 170 -5.21 -16.01 -18.31
CA VAL A 170 -6.45 -15.24 -18.48
C VAL A 170 -6.83 -15.13 -19.95
N VAL A 171 -5.89 -14.78 -20.83
CA VAL A 171 -6.19 -14.49 -22.25
C VAL A 171 -6.27 -15.74 -23.09
N PHE A 172 -5.32 -16.69 -22.96
CA PHE A 172 -5.28 -17.89 -23.80
C PHE A 172 -6.10 -19.04 -23.22
N PHE A 173 -6.04 -19.23 -21.89
CA PHE A 173 -6.78 -20.33 -21.24
C PHE A 173 -8.16 -19.93 -20.72
N ASN A 174 -8.52 -18.63 -20.73
CA ASN A 174 -9.82 -18.11 -20.27
C ASN A 174 -10.19 -18.51 -18.82
N TYR A 175 -9.19 -18.59 -17.93
CA TYR A 175 -9.43 -18.98 -16.52
C TYR A 175 -9.98 -17.85 -15.66
N SER A 176 -10.35 -16.69 -16.22
CA SER A 176 -10.94 -15.55 -15.50
C SER A 176 -10.15 -15.21 -14.23
N ALA A 177 -10.83 -14.93 -13.10
CA ALA A 177 -10.18 -14.63 -11.82
C ALA A 177 -9.23 -15.75 -11.35
N LEU A 178 -9.55 -17.03 -11.63
CA LEU A 178 -8.68 -18.15 -11.27
C LEU A 178 -7.34 -18.10 -11.99
N GLY A 179 -7.29 -17.60 -13.22
CA GLY A 179 -6.03 -17.45 -13.97
C GLY A 179 -5.05 -16.51 -13.26
N VAL A 180 -5.56 -15.41 -12.71
CA VAL A 180 -4.74 -14.48 -11.90
C VAL A 180 -4.30 -15.14 -10.59
N LEU A 181 -5.21 -15.80 -9.88
CA LEU A 181 -4.90 -16.45 -8.59
C LEU A 181 -3.91 -17.61 -8.76
N TYR A 182 -4.06 -18.44 -9.79
CA TYR A 182 -3.12 -19.50 -10.09
C TYR A 182 -1.74 -18.97 -10.46
N SER A 183 -1.65 -17.87 -11.22
CA SER A 183 -0.36 -17.27 -11.54
C SER A 183 0.37 -16.82 -10.28
N LEU A 184 -0.35 -16.18 -9.33
CA LEU A 184 0.20 -15.78 -8.05
C LEU A 184 0.63 -16.98 -7.19
N LEU A 185 -0.16 -18.04 -7.13
CA LEU A 185 0.16 -19.26 -6.38
C LEU A 185 1.40 -19.96 -6.95
N ILE A 186 1.40 -20.22 -8.26
CA ILE A 186 2.52 -20.90 -8.93
C ILE A 186 3.82 -20.14 -8.66
N LEU A 187 3.81 -18.82 -8.84
CA LEU A 187 5.02 -18.03 -8.61
C LEU A 187 5.39 -17.92 -7.14
N SER A 188 4.43 -17.91 -6.24
CA SER A 188 4.75 -17.95 -4.80
C SER A 188 5.48 -19.24 -4.43
N ILE A 189 5.09 -20.38 -5.01
CA ILE A 189 5.75 -21.69 -4.83
C ILE A 189 7.17 -21.65 -5.43
N VAL A 190 7.29 -21.23 -6.69
CA VAL A 190 8.58 -21.16 -7.39
C VAL A 190 9.58 -20.29 -6.63
N TYR A 191 9.15 -19.08 -6.24
CA TYR A 191 10.03 -18.17 -5.50
C TYR A 191 10.27 -18.60 -4.07
N ALA A 192 9.37 -19.35 -3.41
CA ALA A 192 9.64 -19.98 -2.14
C ALA A 192 10.79 -20.98 -2.25
N ILE A 193 10.78 -21.83 -3.28
CA ILE A 193 11.85 -22.80 -3.55
C ILE A 193 13.17 -22.07 -3.84
N ILE A 194 13.15 -21.04 -4.70
CA ILE A 194 14.33 -20.24 -5.02
C ILE A 194 14.93 -19.61 -3.76
N PHE A 195 14.10 -18.98 -2.93
CA PHE A 195 14.56 -18.35 -1.69
C PHE A 195 15.09 -19.37 -0.67
N LEU A 196 14.46 -20.52 -0.51
CA LEU A 196 14.98 -21.60 0.34
C LEU A 196 16.36 -22.04 -0.14
N PHE A 197 16.54 -22.26 -1.45
CA PHE A 197 17.81 -22.69 -2.01
C PHE A 197 18.91 -21.64 -1.84
N ILE A 198 18.61 -20.35 -2.09
CA ILE A 198 19.60 -19.27 -2.01
C ILE A 198 20.00 -18.97 -0.56
N THR A 199 19.07 -19.12 0.39
CA THR A 199 19.31 -18.77 1.80
C THR A 199 19.84 -19.91 2.64
N GLN A 200 19.85 -21.17 2.16
CA GLN A 200 20.28 -22.32 2.91
C GLN A 200 21.68 -22.16 3.54
N LYS A 201 22.61 -21.46 2.86
CA LYS A 201 23.96 -21.18 3.37
C LYS A 201 24.02 -20.16 4.52
N PHE A 202 22.94 -19.41 4.73
CA PHE A 202 22.80 -18.41 5.77
C PHE A 202 21.92 -18.85 6.92
N ILE A 203 21.41 -20.09 6.89
CA ILE A 203 20.48 -20.63 7.89
C ILE A 203 21.17 -21.82 8.59
N ILE A 204 21.12 -21.81 9.90
CA ILE A 204 21.36 -22.97 10.74
C ILE A 204 20.02 -23.29 11.41
N TRP A 205 19.34 -24.34 10.90
CA TRP A 205 18.05 -24.74 11.41
C TRP A 205 18.16 -25.15 12.88
N ASN A 206 17.47 -24.46 13.75
CA ASN A 206 17.40 -24.71 15.17
C ASN A 206 16.06 -24.26 15.71
N PHE A 207 15.72 -24.77 16.90
CA PHE A 207 14.53 -24.37 17.61
C PHE A 207 14.89 -24.05 19.06
N ASN A 208 14.89 -22.78 19.41
CA ASN A 208 15.19 -22.29 20.75
C ASN A 208 13.99 -21.52 21.29
N TRP A 209 13.18 -22.16 22.15
CA TRP A 209 11.97 -21.57 22.70
C TRP A 209 12.22 -20.31 23.53
N LYS A 210 13.36 -20.25 24.26
CA LYS A 210 13.73 -19.06 25.05
C LYS A 210 13.88 -17.84 24.13
N GLN A 211 14.61 -18.00 23.03
CA GLN A 211 14.80 -16.93 22.04
C GLN A 211 13.48 -16.57 21.34
N ILE A 212 12.64 -17.56 21.01
CA ILE A 212 11.30 -17.30 20.41
C ILE A 212 10.44 -16.47 21.36
N LYS A 213 10.46 -16.78 22.67
CA LYS A 213 9.73 -16.00 23.67
C LYS A 213 10.20 -14.55 23.72
N GLU A 214 11.49 -14.31 23.64
CA GLU A 214 12.07 -12.94 23.57
C GLU A 214 11.60 -12.20 22.30
N ILE A 215 11.63 -12.88 21.15
CA ILE A 215 11.14 -12.36 19.86
C ILE A 215 9.65 -11.98 19.98
N LEU A 216 8.83 -12.84 20.55
CA LEU A 216 7.39 -12.59 20.69
C LEU A 216 7.09 -11.45 21.68
N ILE A 217 7.80 -11.38 22.81
CA ILE A 217 7.66 -10.26 23.77
C ILE A 217 7.95 -8.91 23.11
N PHE A 218 8.94 -8.86 22.23
CA PHE A 218 9.27 -7.66 21.47
C PHE A 218 8.24 -7.35 20.37
N SER A 219 7.80 -8.37 19.65
CA SER A 219 7.04 -8.22 18.39
C SER A 219 5.54 -8.10 18.61
N LEU A 220 4.95 -8.84 19.55
CA LEU A 220 3.50 -8.85 19.80
C LEU A 220 2.91 -7.48 20.13
N PRO A 221 3.58 -6.60 20.90
CA PRO A 221 3.07 -5.24 21.12
C PRO A 221 2.95 -4.38 19.85
N LEU A 222 3.65 -4.73 18.78
CA LEU A 222 3.60 -4.02 17.49
C LEU A 222 2.42 -4.49 16.61
N VAL A 223 1.92 -5.70 16.86
CA VAL A 223 0.89 -6.34 16.03
C VAL A 223 -0.42 -5.56 16.02
N PRO A 224 -0.99 -5.07 17.15
CA PRO A 224 -2.26 -4.34 17.13
C PRO A 224 -2.23 -3.09 16.25
N GLY A 225 -1.13 -2.33 16.30
CA GLY A 225 -0.96 -1.14 15.43
C GLY A 225 -0.88 -1.48 13.95
N SER A 226 -0.17 -2.57 13.61
CA SER A 226 -0.08 -3.06 12.24
C SER A 226 -1.41 -3.62 11.75
N LEU A 227 -2.12 -4.41 12.56
CA LEU A 227 -3.44 -4.93 12.23
C LEU A 227 -4.46 -3.83 12.01
N ALA A 228 -4.46 -2.79 12.83
CA ALA A 228 -5.40 -1.67 12.71
C ALA A 228 -5.34 -1.02 11.31
N TYR A 229 -4.13 -0.81 10.78
CA TYR A 229 -3.96 -0.29 9.42
C TYR A 229 -4.59 -1.19 8.35
N TYR A 230 -4.39 -2.51 8.47
CA TYR A 230 -4.95 -3.45 7.51
C TYR A 230 -6.44 -3.72 7.71
N ILE A 231 -6.95 -3.62 8.95
CA ILE A 231 -8.39 -3.70 9.23
C ILE A 231 -9.14 -2.59 8.50
N THR A 232 -8.64 -1.37 8.51
CA THR A 232 -9.26 -0.27 7.74
C THR A 232 -9.38 -0.61 6.26
N THR A 233 -8.37 -1.26 5.68
CA THR A 233 -8.36 -1.62 4.25
C THR A 233 -9.22 -2.83 3.94
N ILE A 234 -9.21 -3.89 4.77
CA ILE A 234 -9.97 -5.12 4.51
C ILE A 234 -11.45 -4.96 4.87
N SER A 235 -11.78 -4.14 5.86
CA SER A 235 -13.17 -3.96 6.30
C SER A 235 -14.07 -3.46 5.17
N ASP A 236 -13.59 -2.53 4.35
CA ASP A 236 -14.33 -2.04 3.19
C ASP A 236 -14.73 -3.20 2.27
N ARG A 237 -13.77 -4.10 1.95
CA ARG A 237 -13.98 -5.21 1.02
C ARG A 237 -14.94 -6.26 1.58
N ILE A 238 -14.80 -6.61 2.86
CA ILE A 238 -15.70 -7.55 3.53
C ILE A 238 -17.11 -6.98 3.61
N LEU A 239 -17.26 -5.71 3.96
CA LEU A 239 -18.56 -5.08 4.13
C LEU A 239 -19.25 -4.79 2.78
N ILE A 240 -18.48 -4.46 1.73
CA ILE A 240 -19.01 -4.36 0.35
C ILE A 240 -19.50 -5.74 -0.12
N ASP A 241 -18.74 -6.81 0.10
CA ASP A 241 -19.19 -8.17 -0.22
C ASP A 241 -20.47 -8.53 0.53
N LYS A 242 -20.53 -8.24 1.83
CA LYS A 242 -21.69 -8.56 2.66
C LYS A 242 -22.94 -7.78 2.28
N TYR A 243 -22.86 -6.45 2.21
CA TYR A 243 -24.04 -5.58 2.07
C TYR A 243 -24.39 -5.26 0.61
N LEU A 244 -23.45 -5.30 -0.31
CA LEU A 244 -23.67 -5.05 -1.73
C LEU A 244 -23.47 -6.34 -2.55
N ASN A 245 -22.54 -6.33 -3.51
CA ASN A 245 -22.25 -7.49 -4.34
C ASN A 245 -20.79 -7.48 -4.84
N LEU A 246 -20.37 -8.59 -5.47
CA LEU A 246 -19.02 -8.74 -6.01
C LEU A 246 -18.73 -7.83 -7.20
N ASN A 247 -19.75 -7.48 -7.98
CA ASN A 247 -19.61 -6.53 -9.09
C ASN A 247 -19.24 -5.14 -8.56
N ASP A 248 -19.93 -4.68 -7.52
CA ASP A 248 -19.62 -3.42 -6.85
C ASP A 248 -18.22 -3.42 -6.24
N LEU A 249 -17.84 -4.54 -5.60
CA LEU A 249 -16.49 -4.71 -5.08
C LEU A 249 -15.43 -4.61 -6.20
N GLY A 250 -15.73 -5.14 -7.38
CA GLY A 250 -14.86 -5.03 -8.55
C GLY A 250 -14.72 -3.60 -9.07
N ILE A 251 -15.83 -2.87 -9.16
CA ILE A 251 -15.83 -1.44 -9.54
C ILE A 251 -15.03 -0.61 -8.52
N TYR A 252 -15.26 -0.82 -7.21
CA TYR A 252 -14.51 -0.16 -6.16
C TYR A 252 -13.00 -0.50 -6.21
N GLY A 253 -12.68 -1.77 -6.44
CA GLY A 253 -11.31 -2.24 -6.57
C GLY A 253 -10.57 -1.65 -7.76
N THR A 254 -11.23 -1.53 -8.91
CA THR A 254 -10.62 -0.89 -10.10
C THR A 254 -10.43 0.61 -9.91
N ALA A 255 -11.37 1.32 -9.27
CA ALA A 255 -11.19 2.71 -8.87
C ALA A 255 -9.98 2.87 -7.91
N SER A 256 -9.85 1.96 -6.94
CA SER A 256 -8.70 1.91 -6.02
C SER A 256 -7.38 1.67 -6.73
N THR A 257 -7.37 0.88 -7.83
CA THR A 257 -6.16 0.60 -8.63
C THR A 257 -5.61 1.89 -9.25
N LEU A 258 -6.46 2.80 -9.75
CA LEU A 258 -5.99 4.09 -10.25
C LEU A 258 -5.42 4.96 -9.11
N ALA A 259 -6.05 4.96 -7.96
CA ALA A 259 -5.56 5.69 -6.78
C ALA A 259 -4.21 5.16 -6.25
N LEU A 260 -3.90 3.87 -6.46
CA LEU A 260 -2.59 3.29 -6.11
C LEU A 260 -1.42 3.96 -6.83
N ILE A 261 -1.62 4.55 -8.02
CA ILE A 261 -0.58 5.30 -8.72
C ILE A 261 -0.08 6.44 -7.83
N LEU A 262 -1.01 7.22 -7.27
CA LEU A 262 -0.65 8.31 -6.35
C LEU A 262 0.08 7.79 -5.11
N ASN A 263 -0.36 6.64 -4.58
CA ASN A 263 0.29 6.01 -3.42
C ASN A 263 1.73 5.59 -3.73
N ILE A 264 2.00 5.03 -4.91
CA ILE A 264 3.36 4.64 -5.33
C ILE A 264 4.28 5.87 -5.36
N PHE A 265 3.84 6.94 -6.00
CA PHE A 265 4.63 8.18 -6.07
C PHE A 265 4.83 8.83 -4.70
N SER A 266 3.78 8.89 -3.89
CA SER A 266 3.86 9.47 -2.55
C SER A 266 4.79 8.70 -1.64
N TYR A 267 4.73 7.36 -1.67
CA TYR A 267 5.60 6.51 -0.87
C TYR A 267 7.07 6.60 -1.30
N GLY A 268 7.32 6.67 -2.62
CA GLY A 268 8.66 6.90 -3.16
C GLY A 268 9.25 8.24 -2.69
N ALA A 269 8.48 9.32 -2.80
CA ALA A 269 8.90 10.65 -2.33
C ALA A 269 9.10 10.68 -0.80
N TYR A 270 8.19 10.07 -0.04
CA TYR A 270 8.32 9.94 1.41
C TYR A 270 9.62 9.25 1.83
N LYS A 271 9.96 8.12 1.20
CA LYS A 271 11.20 7.39 1.49
C LYS A 271 12.46 8.21 1.23
N ALA A 272 12.41 9.17 0.31
CA ALA A 272 13.50 10.12 0.11
C ALA A 272 13.59 11.18 1.22
N PHE A 273 12.47 11.59 1.80
CA PHE A 273 12.43 12.63 2.84
C PHE A 273 12.57 12.09 4.26
N GLU A 274 12.13 10.86 4.53
CA GLU A 274 12.14 10.24 5.86
C GLU A 274 13.51 10.34 6.58
N PRO A 275 14.66 10.02 5.95
CA PRO A 275 15.96 10.13 6.61
C PRO A 275 16.33 11.58 6.98
N PHE A 276 15.91 12.55 6.16
CA PHE A 276 16.19 13.96 6.44
C PHE A 276 15.39 14.46 7.65
N ILE A 277 14.14 14.00 7.80
CA ILE A 277 13.31 14.34 8.96
C ILE A 277 13.95 13.81 10.25
N PHE A 278 14.42 12.57 10.26
CA PHE A 278 15.09 12.00 11.43
C PHE A 278 16.44 12.68 11.72
N LYS A 279 17.22 12.99 10.69
CA LYS A 279 18.53 13.61 10.85
C LYS A 279 18.44 15.03 11.39
N SER A 280 17.49 15.82 10.89
CA SER A 280 17.31 17.23 11.33
C SER A 280 16.51 17.37 12.62
N TRP A 281 15.94 16.27 13.14
CA TRP A 281 15.20 16.30 14.39
C TRP A 281 16.07 16.76 15.55
N GLY A 282 15.64 17.82 16.27
CA GLY A 282 16.38 18.43 17.36
C GLY A 282 17.28 19.61 16.96
N GLU A 283 17.46 19.89 15.67
CA GLU A 283 18.12 21.10 15.20
C GLU A 283 17.20 22.35 15.40
N GLU A 284 17.78 23.50 15.68
CA GLU A 284 17.02 24.77 15.89
C GLU A 284 16.17 25.14 14.67
N ASN A 285 16.65 24.82 13.45
CA ASN A 285 16.01 25.11 12.18
C ASN A 285 15.08 23.97 11.70
N PHE A 286 14.83 22.93 12.51
CA PHE A 286 14.00 21.79 12.12
C PHE A 286 12.64 22.18 11.55
N SER A 287 11.95 23.13 12.22
CA SER A 287 10.63 23.58 11.78
C SER A 287 10.66 24.14 10.35
N TYR A 288 11.65 24.93 10.01
CA TYR A 288 11.84 25.47 8.66
C TYR A 288 12.15 24.39 7.62
N ILE A 289 13.06 23.46 7.96
CA ILE A 289 13.42 22.33 7.09
C ILE A 289 12.18 21.48 6.81
N PHE A 290 11.44 21.11 7.87
CA PHE A 290 10.23 20.30 7.75
C PHE A 290 9.15 21.01 6.93
N GLU A 291 8.96 22.32 7.12
CA GLU A 291 8.00 23.11 6.36
C GLU A 291 8.33 23.08 4.84
N LYS A 292 9.59 23.25 4.49
CA LYS A 292 10.05 23.17 3.09
C LYS A 292 9.80 21.79 2.49
N ILE A 293 10.14 20.71 3.22
CA ILE A 293 9.89 19.32 2.80
C ILE A 293 8.39 19.10 2.61
N ARG A 294 7.58 19.48 3.60
CA ARG A 294 6.12 19.34 3.57
C ARG A 294 5.52 20.08 2.37
N ASN A 295 5.89 21.34 2.15
CA ASN A 295 5.31 22.15 1.08
C ASN A 295 5.63 21.54 -0.30
N ASN A 296 6.87 21.11 -0.53
CA ASN A 296 7.26 20.43 -1.77
C ASN A 296 6.50 19.11 -1.95
N PHE A 297 6.39 18.31 -0.90
CA PHE A 297 5.68 17.03 -0.92
C PHE A 297 4.18 17.23 -1.21
N VAL A 298 3.54 18.15 -0.48
CA VAL A 298 2.12 18.50 -0.68
C VAL A 298 1.88 19.03 -2.09
N TYR A 299 2.77 19.86 -2.65
CA TYR A 299 2.65 20.35 -4.00
C TYR A 299 2.62 19.23 -5.05
N VAL A 300 3.56 18.30 -4.97
CA VAL A 300 3.59 17.12 -5.87
C VAL A 300 2.36 16.24 -5.71
N LEU A 301 1.92 16.02 -4.47
CA LEU A 301 0.70 15.25 -4.18
C LEU A 301 -0.55 15.92 -4.75
N LEU A 302 -0.65 17.25 -4.66
CA LEU A 302 -1.77 18.00 -5.21
C LEU A 302 -1.83 17.88 -6.74
N PHE A 303 -0.69 18.01 -7.40
CA PHE A 303 -0.60 17.81 -8.84
C PHE A 303 -1.09 16.42 -9.25
N GLY A 304 -0.58 15.37 -8.59
CA GLY A 304 -0.99 14.00 -8.86
C GLY A 304 -2.47 13.73 -8.52
N SER A 305 -2.94 14.22 -7.38
CA SER A 305 -4.33 14.04 -6.94
C SER A 305 -5.33 14.70 -7.87
N LEU A 306 -5.08 15.95 -8.24
CA LEU A 306 -5.95 16.69 -9.17
C LEU A 306 -5.89 16.08 -10.56
N GLY A 307 -4.69 15.75 -11.06
CA GLY A 307 -4.53 15.13 -12.39
C GLY A 307 -5.30 13.81 -12.49
N LEU A 308 -5.06 12.88 -11.56
CA LEU A 308 -5.74 11.57 -11.59
C LEU A 308 -7.26 11.69 -11.37
N SER A 309 -7.71 12.63 -10.54
CA SER A 309 -9.15 12.83 -10.30
C SER A 309 -9.84 13.44 -11.51
N LEU A 310 -9.29 14.52 -12.09
CA LEU A 310 -9.88 15.22 -13.23
C LEU A 310 -9.95 14.33 -14.47
N PHE A 311 -8.89 13.56 -14.73
CA PHE A 311 -8.78 12.70 -15.91
C PHE A 311 -9.24 11.25 -15.67
N SER A 312 -9.87 10.95 -14.53
CA SER A 312 -10.34 9.60 -14.20
C SER A 312 -11.32 9.04 -15.23
N LYS A 313 -12.26 9.88 -15.74
CA LYS A 313 -13.26 9.48 -16.74
C LYS A 313 -12.58 9.08 -18.05
N GLU A 314 -11.72 9.92 -18.58
CA GLU A 314 -10.99 9.66 -19.81
C GLU A 314 -10.05 8.46 -19.68
N PHE A 315 -9.41 8.34 -18.51
CA PHE A 315 -8.58 7.17 -18.22
C PHE A 315 -9.36 5.87 -18.35
N PHE A 316 -10.51 5.75 -17.70
CA PHE A 316 -11.32 4.53 -17.77
C PHE A 316 -11.91 4.30 -19.15
N GLN A 317 -12.30 5.34 -19.87
CA GLN A 317 -12.81 5.22 -21.24
C GLN A 317 -11.75 4.73 -22.24
N ILE A 318 -10.49 5.11 -22.06
CA ILE A 318 -9.39 4.75 -22.98
C ILE A 318 -8.73 3.42 -22.57
N PHE A 319 -8.49 3.22 -21.27
CA PHE A 319 -7.64 2.15 -20.76
C PHE A 319 -8.39 0.98 -20.12
N SER A 320 -9.71 1.02 -20.00
CA SER A 320 -10.46 -0.08 -19.40
C SER A 320 -11.57 -0.61 -20.28
N GLY A 321 -11.97 -1.85 -20.02
CA GLY A 321 -13.17 -2.42 -20.65
C GLY A 321 -14.43 -1.63 -20.25
N VAL A 322 -15.40 -1.54 -21.15
CA VAL A 322 -16.66 -0.75 -20.97
C VAL A 322 -17.37 -1.06 -19.64
N LYS A 323 -17.29 -2.31 -19.19
CA LYS A 323 -17.90 -2.78 -17.92
C LYS A 323 -17.38 -2.04 -16.68
N PHE A 324 -16.19 -1.42 -16.76
CA PHE A 324 -15.53 -0.71 -15.67
C PHE A 324 -15.61 0.81 -15.77
N HIS A 325 -16.20 1.36 -16.82
CA HIS A 325 -16.26 2.81 -17.02
C HIS A 325 -16.86 3.54 -15.81
N GLY A 326 -17.87 2.96 -15.14
CA GLY A 326 -18.48 3.56 -13.96
C GLY A 326 -17.53 3.75 -12.75
N ALA A 327 -16.36 3.11 -12.75
CA ALA A 327 -15.40 3.23 -11.66
C ALA A 327 -14.83 4.64 -11.52
N TYR A 328 -14.78 5.44 -12.62
CA TYR A 328 -14.28 6.81 -12.58
C TYR A 328 -14.94 7.67 -11.52
N PHE A 329 -16.21 7.41 -11.24
CA PHE A 329 -17.00 8.19 -10.29
C PHE A 329 -16.44 8.12 -8.85
N TYR A 330 -15.88 6.99 -8.45
CA TYR A 330 -15.36 6.76 -7.09
C TYR A 330 -13.90 7.19 -6.93
N VAL A 331 -13.16 7.36 -8.03
CA VAL A 331 -11.73 7.68 -8.03
C VAL A 331 -11.40 8.94 -7.23
N PRO A 332 -12.08 10.10 -7.44
CA PRO A 332 -11.75 11.31 -6.71
C PRO A 332 -11.91 11.16 -5.20
N MET A 333 -12.97 10.45 -4.75
CA MET A 333 -13.20 10.19 -3.34
C MET A 333 -12.04 9.38 -2.73
N ILE A 334 -11.61 8.31 -3.39
CA ILE A 334 -10.51 7.45 -2.92
C ILE A 334 -9.17 8.22 -2.95
N ILE A 335 -8.91 9.03 -3.98
CA ILE A 335 -7.68 9.83 -4.10
C ILE A 335 -7.55 10.83 -2.96
N ILE A 336 -8.64 11.45 -2.51
CA ILE A 336 -8.66 12.32 -1.33
C ILE A 336 -8.13 11.56 -0.10
N GLY A 337 -8.57 10.32 0.10
CA GLY A 337 -8.08 9.46 1.18
C GLY A 337 -6.57 9.15 1.05
N VAL A 338 -6.10 8.83 -0.16
CA VAL A 338 -4.68 8.58 -0.43
C VAL A 338 -3.83 9.84 -0.18
N TYR A 339 -4.32 11.01 -0.57
CA TYR A 339 -3.69 12.29 -0.27
C TYR A 339 -3.53 12.50 1.25
N CYS A 340 -4.61 12.33 2.00
CA CYS A 340 -4.58 12.47 3.47
C CYS A 340 -3.66 11.45 4.13
N SER A 341 -3.67 10.19 3.67
CA SER A 341 -2.77 9.14 4.13
C SER A 341 -1.30 9.49 3.88
N SER A 342 -1.00 10.10 2.74
CA SER A 342 0.36 10.51 2.39
C SER A 342 0.86 11.65 3.28
N VAL A 343 0.03 12.65 3.54
CA VAL A 343 0.35 13.75 4.47
C VAL A 343 0.49 13.24 5.91
N LYS A 344 -0.43 12.34 6.34
CA LYS A 344 -0.37 11.63 7.63
C LYS A 344 1.00 10.97 7.84
N MET A 345 1.55 10.35 6.80
CA MET A 345 2.83 9.63 6.87
C MET A 345 3.99 10.57 7.25
N LEU A 346 4.05 11.78 6.69
CA LEU A 346 5.05 12.78 7.07
C LEU A 346 4.96 13.19 8.54
N TYR A 347 3.76 13.54 9.01
CA TYR A 347 3.57 13.96 10.40
C TYR A 347 3.75 12.80 11.39
N GLY A 348 3.39 11.57 10.96
CA GLY A 348 3.66 10.36 11.72
C GLY A 348 5.15 10.12 11.97
N THR A 349 6.01 10.45 10.99
CA THR A 349 7.47 10.39 11.15
C THR A 349 7.96 11.36 12.23
N VAL A 350 7.42 12.58 12.28
CA VAL A 350 7.74 13.55 13.34
C VAL A 350 7.33 13.04 14.71
N VAL A 351 6.14 12.46 14.84
CA VAL A 351 5.66 11.88 16.10
C VAL A 351 6.53 10.69 16.51
N THR A 352 7.01 9.91 15.55
CA THR A 352 7.98 8.82 15.79
C THR A 352 9.34 9.37 16.24
N ALA A 353 9.84 10.44 15.62
CA ALA A 353 11.08 11.11 16.02
C ALA A 353 11.01 11.66 17.45
N LYS A 354 9.82 12.08 17.90
CA LYS A 354 9.53 12.45 19.30
C LYS A 354 9.52 11.25 20.27
N GLY A 355 9.74 10.02 19.81
CA GLY A 355 9.66 8.80 20.62
C GLY A 355 8.23 8.37 21.00
N LYS A 356 7.19 8.97 20.40
CA LYS A 356 5.79 8.74 20.75
C LYS A 356 5.07 7.79 19.78
N THR A 357 5.69 6.66 19.45
CA THR A 357 5.17 5.66 18.50
C THR A 357 3.80 5.10 18.90
N LYS A 358 3.51 4.99 20.21
CA LYS A 358 2.21 4.54 20.73
C LYS A 358 1.05 5.42 20.26
N VAL A 359 1.31 6.72 20.03
CA VAL A 359 0.30 7.67 19.53
C VAL A 359 -0.08 7.34 18.10
N ASN A 360 0.89 7.06 17.22
CA ASN A 360 0.62 6.65 15.85
C ASN A 360 -0.25 5.38 15.81
N SER A 361 0.09 4.37 16.63
CA SER A 361 -0.70 3.14 16.72
C SER A 361 -2.10 3.40 17.27
N GLY A 362 -2.24 4.24 18.31
CA GLY A 362 -3.52 4.60 18.90
C GLY A 362 -4.46 5.30 17.89
N ILE A 363 -3.92 6.23 17.10
CA ILE A 363 -4.68 6.92 16.04
C ILE A 363 -5.15 5.94 14.98
N SER A 364 -4.29 5.01 14.55
CA SER A 364 -4.67 3.99 13.55
C SER A 364 -5.72 3.01 14.10
N ILE A 365 -5.65 2.62 15.37
CA ILE A 365 -6.69 1.78 16.00
C ILE A 365 -8.03 2.54 16.06
N PHE A 366 -8.01 3.80 16.48
CA PHE A 366 -9.19 4.66 16.49
C PHE A 366 -9.81 4.78 15.09
N GLY A 367 -8.99 5.05 14.07
CA GLY A 367 -9.43 5.11 12.68
C GLY A 367 -10.05 3.80 12.20
N ALA A 368 -9.44 2.64 12.53
CA ALA A 368 -9.98 1.34 12.17
C ALA A 368 -11.39 1.09 12.77
N ILE A 369 -11.58 1.44 14.05
CA ILE A 369 -12.89 1.32 14.72
C ILE A 369 -13.92 2.22 14.04
N ILE A 370 -13.59 3.48 13.80
CA ILE A 370 -14.50 4.43 13.13
C ILE A 370 -14.84 3.94 11.71
N SER A 371 -13.84 3.47 10.96
CA SER A 371 -14.04 2.95 9.60
C SER A 371 -15.07 1.80 9.60
N VAL A 372 -14.91 0.82 10.48
CA VAL A 372 -15.84 -0.31 10.58
C VAL A 372 -17.24 0.16 10.97
N VAL A 373 -17.37 1.00 12.01
CA VAL A 373 -18.67 1.48 12.48
C VAL A 373 -19.41 2.30 11.42
N LEU A 374 -18.71 3.25 10.77
CA LEU A 374 -19.32 4.07 9.73
C LEU A 374 -19.68 3.25 8.48
N ASN A 375 -18.83 2.30 8.07
CA ASN A 375 -19.17 1.43 6.94
C ASN A 375 -20.40 0.56 7.24
N ILE A 376 -20.51 -0.06 8.43
CA ILE A 376 -21.70 -0.83 8.81
C ILE A 376 -22.96 0.03 8.76
N SER A 377 -22.88 1.29 9.18
CA SER A 377 -24.04 2.19 9.27
C SER A 377 -24.44 2.80 7.92
N LEU A 378 -23.45 3.19 7.09
CA LEU A 378 -23.70 3.99 5.90
C LEU A 378 -23.73 3.17 4.60
N LEU A 379 -22.99 2.07 4.54
CA LEU A 379 -22.85 1.29 3.31
C LEU A 379 -24.16 0.67 2.82
N PRO A 380 -25.08 0.17 3.71
CA PRO A 380 -26.38 -0.34 3.27
C PRO A 380 -27.26 0.74 2.62
N SER A 381 -27.14 2.01 3.04
CA SER A 381 -28.00 3.12 2.57
C SER A 381 -27.40 3.87 1.38
N PHE A 382 -26.08 4.03 1.33
CA PHE A 382 -25.39 4.87 0.34
C PHE A 382 -24.47 4.08 -0.63
N GLY A 383 -24.43 2.76 -0.50
CA GLY A 383 -23.66 1.90 -1.41
C GLY A 383 -22.16 2.24 -1.47
N LEU A 384 -21.56 2.09 -2.64
CA LEU A 384 -20.11 2.32 -2.85
C LEU A 384 -19.64 3.75 -2.53
N VAL A 385 -20.56 4.74 -2.62
CA VAL A 385 -20.24 6.12 -2.24
C VAL A 385 -19.85 6.18 -0.76
N ALA A 386 -20.60 5.46 0.09
CA ALA A 386 -20.28 5.37 1.52
C ALA A 386 -18.87 4.77 1.74
N ALA A 387 -18.55 3.65 1.09
CA ALA A 387 -17.24 3.02 1.23
C ALA A 387 -16.10 3.97 0.88
N ALA A 388 -16.20 4.68 -0.26
CA ALA A 388 -15.18 5.62 -0.73
C ALA A 388 -15.05 6.85 0.18
N LEU A 389 -16.18 7.40 0.65
CA LEU A 389 -16.18 8.58 1.52
C LEU A 389 -15.73 8.24 2.94
N VAL A 390 -16.19 7.11 3.52
CA VAL A 390 -15.80 6.70 4.88
C VAL A 390 -14.29 6.50 4.96
N SER A 391 -13.70 5.77 4.01
CA SER A 391 -12.25 5.56 3.97
C SER A 391 -11.49 6.89 3.92
N SER A 392 -11.95 7.83 3.08
CA SER A 392 -11.32 9.14 2.92
C SER A 392 -11.50 10.03 4.14
N LEU A 393 -12.69 10.03 4.75
CA LEU A 393 -12.97 10.78 5.98
C LEU A 393 -12.13 10.29 7.16
N VAL A 394 -12.04 8.97 7.33
CA VAL A 394 -11.22 8.39 8.41
C VAL A 394 -9.76 8.78 8.26
N LEU A 395 -9.19 8.64 7.06
CA LEU A 395 -7.81 9.04 6.79
C LEU A 395 -7.58 10.54 6.95
N ALA A 396 -8.58 11.38 6.63
CA ALA A 396 -8.53 12.81 6.87
C ALA A 396 -8.54 13.14 8.38
N ILE A 397 -9.40 12.50 9.16
CA ILE A 397 -9.46 12.65 10.63
C ILE A 397 -8.12 12.24 11.26
N GLU A 398 -7.58 11.09 10.90
CA GLU A 398 -6.28 10.63 11.39
C GLU A 398 -5.15 11.60 11.04
N CYS A 399 -5.17 12.14 9.81
CA CYS A 399 -4.21 13.15 9.36
C CYS A 399 -4.30 14.44 10.20
N LEU A 400 -5.50 14.94 10.41
CA LEU A 400 -5.75 16.16 11.22
C LEU A 400 -5.29 15.98 12.67
N ILE A 401 -5.58 14.82 13.27
CA ILE A 401 -5.13 14.50 14.64
C ILE A 401 -3.60 14.51 14.71
N LEU A 402 -2.90 13.93 13.72
CA LEU A 402 -1.44 13.94 13.70
C LEU A 402 -0.84 15.31 13.44
N ILE A 403 -1.43 16.12 12.56
CA ILE A 403 -1.01 17.51 12.35
C ILE A 403 -1.13 18.30 13.68
N TRP A 404 -2.25 18.14 14.36
CA TRP A 404 -2.48 18.80 15.64
C TRP A 404 -1.52 18.31 16.73
N TYR A 405 -1.32 16.98 16.80
CA TYR A 405 -0.46 16.36 17.82
C TYR A 405 1.03 16.64 17.60
N ALA A 406 1.46 16.81 16.36
CA ALA A 406 2.85 17.09 16.04
C ALA A 406 3.37 18.39 16.66
N LYS A 407 2.50 19.34 16.96
CA LYS A 407 2.83 20.61 17.66
C LYS A 407 4.10 21.26 17.13
N LEU A 408 4.20 21.40 15.82
CA LEU A 408 5.31 22.11 15.17
C LEU A 408 4.98 23.60 15.09
N ASP A 409 6.01 24.43 15.23
CA ASP A 409 5.90 25.89 15.05
C ASP A 409 6.02 26.23 13.55
N ILE A 410 4.96 25.86 12.80
CA ILE A 410 4.83 26.03 11.35
C ILE A 410 3.39 26.36 10.99
N HIS A 411 3.18 26.88 9.79
CA HIS A 411 1.83 27.14 9.28
C HIS A 411 1.02 25.84 9.13
N ARG A 412 0.21 25.51 10.14
CA ARG A 412 -0.61 24.30 10.21
C ARG A 412 -1.74 24.28 9.17
N ASN A 413 -2.19 25.44 8.73
CA ASN A 413 -3.34 25.55 7.83
C ASN A 413 -3.00 25.13 6.39
N THR A 414 -1.74 25.10 6.01
CA THR A 414 -1.33 24.77 4.63
C THR A 414 -1.83 23.41 4.15
N PRO A 415 -1.66 22.29 4.89
CA PRO A 415 -2.19 21.01 4.45
C PRO A 415 -3.73 20.97 4.46
N ILE A 416 -4.38 21.69 5.36
CA ILE A 416 -5.84 21.76 5.47
C ILE A 416 -6.40 22.53 4.28
N LEU A 417 -5.82 23.71 3.98
CA LEU A 417 -6.25 24.51 2.84
C LEU A 417 -6.06 23.75 1.52
N SER A 418 -4.95 23.08 1.34
CA SER A 418 -4.68 22.27 0.14
C SER A 418 -5.65 21.10 0.02
N PHE A 419 -6.03 20.46 1.12
CA PHE A 419 -7.08 19.44 1.16
C PHE A 419 -8.43 19.99 0.69
N LEU A 420 -8.86 21.14 1.22
CA LEU A 420 -10.11 21.76 0.83
C LEU A 420 -10.13 22.12 -0.65
N VAL A 421 -9.02 22.63 -1.20
CA VAL A 421 -8.88 22.92 -2.63
C VAL A 421 -9.03 21.65 -3.47
N VAL A 422 -8.38 20.55 -3.11
CA VAL A 422 -8.56 19.28 -3.82
C VAL A 422 -10.02 18.85 -3.80
N CYS A 423 -10.66 18.84 -2.63
CA CYS A 423 -12.07 18.44 -2.50
C CYS A 423 -12.99 19.33 -3.37
N LEU A 424 -12.80 20.65 -3.31
CA LEU A 424 -13.65 21.60 -4.03
C LEU A 424 -13.47 21.46 -5.55
N VAL A 425 -12.25 21.44 -6.03
CA VAL A 425 -11.96 21.33 -7.47
C VAL A 425 -12.43 19.98 -8.01
N THR A 426 -12.20 18.89 -7.31
CA THR A 426 -12.65 17.56 -7.75
C THR A 426 -14.18 17.48 -7.76
N PHE A 427 -14.85 18.00 -6.73
CA PHE A 427 -16.31 18.04 -6.69
C PHE A 427 -16.91 18.83 -7.85
N LEU A 428 -16.42 20.06 -8.07
CA LEU A 428 -16.96 20.92 -9.12
C LEU A 428 -16.74 20.32 -10.52
N PHE A 429 -15.53 19.85 -10.83
CA PHE A 429 -15.19 19.47 -12.20
C PHE A 429 -15.49 18.03 -12.57
N VAL A 430 -15.50 17.13 -11.61
CA VAL A 430 -15.81 15.70 -11.88
C VAL A 430 -17.30 15.41 -11.78
N TYR A 431 -17.98 16.02 -10.82
CA TYR A 431 -19.38 15.69 -10.54
C TYR A 431 -20.40 16.68 -11.09
N MET A 432 -20.05 17.97 -11.22
CA MET A 432 -20.99 19.00 -11.71
C MET A 432 -20.83 19.32 -13.18
N ILE A 433 -19.62 19.18 -13.74
CA ILE A 433 -19.36 19.53 -15.14
C ILE A 433 -19.24 18.28 -15.98
N ASN A 434 -20.29 17.95 -16.71
CA ASN A 434 -20.30 16.82 -17.64
C ASN A 434 -20.36 17.36 -19.09
N LEU A 435 -19.20 17.40 -19.74
CA LEU A 435 -19.09 17.79 -21.14
C LEU A 435 -19.13 16.53 -22.01
N GLU A 436 -20.02 16.53 -23.02
CA GLU A 436 -20.12 15.45 -24.00
C GLU A 436 -18.92 15.40 -24.95
N ASN A 437 -18.40 16.58 -25.30
CA ASN A 437 -17.24 16.68 -26.18
C ASN A 437 -15.95 16.40 -25.41
N ILE A 438 -15.33 15.26 -25.70
CA ILE A 438 -14.09 14.79 -25.04
C ILE A 438 -12.95 15.81 -25.19
N PHE A 439 -12.78 16.41 -26.38
CA PHE A 439 -11.72 17.39 -26.62
C PHE A 439 -11.89 18.65 -25.77
N LEU A 440 -13.09 19.20 -25.74
CA LEU A 440 -13.39 20.36 -24.90
C LEU A 440 -13.24 20.05 -23.41
N SER A 441 -13.64 18.85 -22.97
CA SER A 441 -13.45 18.35 -21.60
C SER A 441 -11.96 18.33 -21.24
N ILE A 442 -11.11 17.75 -22.09
CA ILE A 442 -9.67 17.66 -21.84
C ILE A 442 -9.03 19.05 -21.77
N VAL A 443 -9.34 19.95 -22.72
CA VAL A 443 -8.80 21.32 -22.72
C VAL A 443 -9.20 22.07 -21.45
N LEU A 444 -10.48 22.01 -21.06
CA LEU A 444 -10.94 22.63 -19.82
C LEU A 444 -10.24 22.06 -18.58
N LYS A 445 -10.08 20.74 -18.48
CA LYS A 445 -9.41 20.09 -17.34
C LYS A 445 -7.92 20.44 -17.27
N ILE A 446 -7.23 20.57 -18.41
CA ILE A 446 -5.85 21.02 -18.45
C ILE A 446 -5.75 22.48 -17.97
N THR A 447 -6.64 23.36 -18.42
CA THR A 447 -6.64 24.76 -17.98
C THR A 447 -6.92 24.88 -16.48
N VAL A 448 -7.89 24.13 -15.96
CA VAL A 448 -8.18 24.10 -14.51
C VAL A 448 -6.99 23.57 -13.71
N LEU A 449 -6.37 22.48 -14.16
CA LEU A 449 -5.20 21.91 -13.51
C LEU A 449 -4.04 22.92 -13.48
N THR A 450 -3.73 23.55 -14.60
CA THR A 450 -2.64 24.53 -14.70
C THR A 450 -2.88 25.77 -13.84
N VAL A 451 -4.10 26.32 -13.86
CA VAL A 451 -4.48 27.48 -13.04
C VAL A 451 -4.41 27.14 -11.55
N THR A 452 -5.01 26.00 -11.15
CA THR A 452 -5.03 25.58 -9.73
C THR A 452 -3.61 25.34 -9.21
N ILE A 453 -2.76 24.66 -9.98
CA ILE A 453 -1.38 24.38 -9.61
C ILE A 453 -0.55 25.68 -9.54
N SER A 454 -0.79 26.64 -10.44
CA SER A 454 -0.12 27.94 -10.40
C SER A 454 -0.51 28.77 -9.16
N ILE A 455 -1.78 28.73 -8.77
CA ILE A 455 -2.24 29.37 -7.53
C ILE A 455 -1.61 28.69 -6.30
N LEU A 456 -1.63 27.36 -6.27
CA LEU A 456 -1.08 26.58 -5.15
C LEU A 456 0.45 26.73 -5.04
N SER A 457 1.19 26.89 -6.14
CA SER A 457 2.63 27.14 -6.10
C SER A 457 2.96 28.46 -5.36
N LYS A 458 2.12 29.49 -5.53
CA LYS A 458 2.26 30.77 -4.82
C LYS A 458 1.90 30.64 -3.34
N ILE A 459 0.80 29.94 -3.01
CA ILE A 459 0.34 29.73 -1.62
C ILE A 459 1.38 28.92 -0.82
N LEU A 460 1.94 27.88 -1.44
CA LEU A 460 2.92 26.99 -0.82
C LEU A 460 4.35 27.56 -0.84
N SER A 461 4.56 28.70 -1.51
CA SER A 461 5.88 29.29 -1.76
C SER A 461 6.85 28.29 -2.39
N VAL A 462 6.36 27.48 -3.32
CA VAL A 462 7.11 26.42 -4.00
C VAL A 462 7.44 26.87 -5.43
N ASN A 463 8.71 26.74 -5.81
CA ASN A 463 9.13 26.96 -7.19
C ASN A 463 9.10 25.62 -7.96
N PRO A 464 8.16 25.42 -8.91
CA PRO A 464 8.05 24.18 -9.67
C PRO A 464 9.33 23.82 -10.43
N PHE A 465 10.03 24.84 -10.96
CA PHE A 465 11.26 24.65 -11.73
C PHE A 465 12.43 24.12 -10.86
N GLU A 466 12.50 24.51 -9.58
CA GLU A 466 13.50 23.99 -8.66
C GLU A 466 13.26 22.52 -8.31
N ILE A 467 11.99 22.13 -8.16
CA ILE A 467 11.64 20.73 -7.93
C ILE A 467 12.09 19.88 -9.13
N VAL A 468 11.73 20.28 -10.36
CA VAL A 468 12.11 19.58 -11.59
C VAL A 468 13.63 19.53 -11.76
N LYS A 469 14.34 20.66 -11.54
CA LYS A 469 15.80 20.68 -11.58
C LYS A 469 16.44 19.78 -10.52
N GLY A 470 15.84 19.66 -9.34
CA GLY A 470 16.29 18.74 -8.28
C GLY A 470 16.17 17.26 -8.66
N PHE A 471 15.20 16.89 -9.52
CA PHE A 471 15.06 15.54 -10.06
C PHE A 471 16.00 15.25 -11.25
N ILE A 472 16.33 16.25 -12.06
CA ILE A 472 17.19 16.09 -13.26
C ILE A 472 18.69 16.13 -12.91
N LYS A 473 19.11 16.86 -11.84
CA LYS A 473 20.51 16.99 -11.41
C LYS A 473 21.03 15.86 -10.52
N LYS A 474 20.24 14.84 -10.22
CA LYS A 474 20.61 13.63 -9.50
C LYS A 474 20.69 12.42 -10.43
#